data_0e9ed7f6e4aac7ae5162e492e3b10d5a
#
_entry.id   0e9ed7f6e4aac7ae5162e492e3b10d5a
#
_cell.length_a   1.000
_cell.length_b   1.000
_cell.length_c   1.000
_cell.angle_alpha   90.00
_cell.angle_beta   90.00
_cell.angle_gamma   90.00
#
_symmetry.space_group_name_H-M   'P 1'
#
loop_
_entity.id
_entity.type
_entity.pdbx_description
1 polymer ?
#
loop_
_entity_poly.entity_id
_entity_poly.type
_entity_poly.pdbx_seq_one_letter_code
_entity_poly.pdbx_strand_id
1 'polypeptide(L)'
;TAPMRILLAAALLAGSASLAISPAAAQTIPAPILTTPEARDVWTHAEPQVARVTHVALDLDVDFASKTLYGSAVLDILAAPGATQVVLDVNDMDISAVTDASGKALKWTLGAKDTASADIGSALTVALAGANRITITYRSKPGATALQWLPPEMTFGKKKPFLFSQGQAILNRSWVPTQDSPGIRQTWEATLRVPGDMVAVMSAEKLSGDKGEALPDGRRQSRSLVQKPVPPYLIAFAVGDLRFKPLGPRSGVWTEAPMLDKAAKEFVDVEKMIDAASKLYGPYRWGRYDMLVLPPAFPYGGMENPMLTFLTPTIVTGDRSNTDVVAHELAHSWSGNLVTNATWSDSWLNEGFTTYFENRIMESLYGKEQAATYADLDWDVMQREIAAAGGQTGAATRLNGEPGAGEVDYTKGSNFLRMIEYTVGRAKWDAYLTSYFDRHAFQPQTTAGFLADLRERLLKGQPELELKLQLDRWAYGAG
;
A
#
# COMPACT_ATOMS: atom_id res chain seq x y z
N THR A 1 54.45 -57.13 42.00
CA THR A 1 53.75 -57.70 40.88
C THR A 1 52.22 -57.43 41.01
N ALA A 2 51.72 -56.42 40.35
CA ALA A 2 50.31 -56.12 40.29
C ALA A 2 49.96 -55.86 38.82
N PRO A 3 48.85 -56.40 38.28
CA PRO A 3 48.53 -56.27 36.88
C PRO A 3 47.76 -54.99 36.58
N MET A 4 48.14 -54.39 35.50
CA MET A 4 47.58 -53.21 34.86
C MET A 4 46.18 -53.51 34.32
N ARG A 5 45.17 -52.73 34.74
CA ARG A 5 43.80 -52.76 34.17
C ARG A 5 43.69 -51.71 33.07
N ILE A 6 43.42 -52.19 31.88
CA ILE A 6 43.06 -51.37 30.70
C ILE A 6 41.60 -51.01 30.83
N LEU A 7 41.29 -49.69 30.88
CA LEU A 7 39.96 -49.15 30.78
C LEU A 7 39.70 -48.77 29.31
N LEU A 8 38.77 -49.49 28.66
CA LEU A 8 38.20 -49.07 27.39
C LEU A 8 37.17 -47.95 27.69
N ALA A 9 37.40 -46.77 27.15
CA ALA A 9 36.40 -45.69 27.12
C ALA A 9 35.57 -45.81 25.81
N ALA A 10 34.31 -46.18 25.96
CA ALA A 10 33.35 -46.13 24.85
C ALA A 10 32.83 -44.69 24.71
N ALA A 11 33.16 -44.01 23.63
CA ALA A 11 32.57 -42.71 23.26
C ALA A 11 31.18 -42.88 22.72
N LEU A 12 30.16 -42.47 23.44
CA LEU A 12 28.78 -42.30 22.97
C LEU A 12 28.71 -40.97 22.21
N LEU A 13 28.62 -41.04 20.89
CA LEU A 13 28.22 -39.92 20.05
C LEU A 13 26.69 -39.74 20.19
N ALA A 14 26.31 -38.79 21.04
CA ALA A 14 24.93 -38.31 21.07
C ALA A 14 24.73 -37.30 19.93
N GLY A 15 24.13 -37.76 18.84
CA GLY A 15 23.67 -36.89 17.77
C GLY A 15 22.46 -36.07 18.25
N SER A 16 22.66 -34.79 18.54
CA SER A 16 21.59 -33.83 18.78
C SER A 16 20.92 -33.50 17.46
N ALA A 17 19.85 -34.22 17.14
CA ALA A 17 18.93 -33.75 16.09
C ALA A 17 18.19 -32.50 16.58
N SER A 18 18.63 -31.33 16.16
CA SER A 18 17.89 -30.10 16.33
C SER A 18 16.62 -30.19 15.47
N LEU A 19 15.52 -30.52 16.10
CA LEU A 19 14.18 -30.32 15.52
C LEU A 19 14.02 -28.79 15.36
N ALA A 20 14.21 -28.31 14.14
CA ALA A 20 13.76 -26.96 13.75
C ALA A 20 12.25 -26.96 13.87
N ILE A 21 11.73 -26.41 14.97
CA ILE A 21 10.32 -26.05 15.10
C ILE A 21 10.13 -24.86 14.16
N SER A 22 9.64 -25.12 12.96
CA SER A 22 9.06 -24.05 12.13
C SER A 22 7.94 -23.42 12.98
N PRO A 23 7.95 -22.11 13.20
CA PRO A 23 6.80 -21.47 13.82
C PRO A 23 5.59 -21.78 12.95
N ALA A 24 4.59 -22.45 13.53
CA ALA A 24 3.30 -22.60 12.90
C ALA A 24 2.85 -21.19 12.55
N ALA A 25 2.76 -20.89 11.25
CA ALA A 25 2.20 -19.63 10.78
C ALA A 25 0.80 -19.53 11.39
N ALA A 26 0.60 -18.56 12.29
CA ALA A 26 -0.72 -18.28 12.81
C ALA A 26 -1.61 -18.07 11.57
N GLN A 27 -2.65 -18.86 11.42
CA GLN A 27 -3.61 -18.68 10.34
C GLN A 27 -4.24 -17.30 10.53
N THR A 28 -3.75 -16.33 9.77
CA THR A 28 -4.35 -15.01 9.74
C THR A 28 -5.74 -15.16 9.16
N ILE A 29 -6.77 -14.73 9.90
CA ILE A 29 -8.14 -14.69 9.36
C ILE A 29 -8.11 -13.80 8.13
N PRO A 30 -8.51 -14.32 6.94
CA PRO A 30 -8.50 -13.50 5.73
C PRO A 30 -9.35 -12.24 5.91
N ALA A 31 -8.85 -11.10 5.42
CA ALA A 31 -9.59 -9.86 5.46
C ALA A 31 -10.96 -10.04 4.77
N PRO A 32 -12.04 -9.44 5.31
CA PRO A 32 -13.36 -9.54 4.69
C PRO A 32 -13.37 -8.84 3.32
N ILE A 33 -14.28 -9.28 2.46
CA ILE A 33 -14.66 -8.57 1.24
C ILE A 33 -16.07 -8.02 1.40
N LEU A 34 -16.36 -6.92 0.73
CA LEU A 34 -17.71 -6.42 0.61
C LEU A 34 -18.39 -7.05 -0.61
N THR A 35 -19.68 -7.37 -0.46
CA THR A 35 -20.48 -8.06 -1.48
C THR A 35 -21.70 -7.24 -1.93
N THR A 36 -21.79 -5.99 -1.49
CA THR A 36 -22.85 -5.07 -1.90
C THR A 36 -22.63 -4.61 -3.36
N PRO A 37 -23.67 -4.20 -4.08
CA PRO A 37 -23.51 -3.70 -5.45
C PRO A 37 -22.51 -2.55 -5.58
N GLU A 38 -22.46 -1.65 -4.57
CA GLU A 38 -21.58 -0.48 -4.53
C GLU A 38 -20.09 -0.87 -4.39
N ALA A 39 -19.82 -2.06 -3.84
CA ALA A 39 -18.46 -2.58 -3.67
C ALA A 39 -17.96 -3.35 -4.90
N ARG A 40 -18.75 -3.42 -5.98
CA ARG A 40 -18.31 -4.08 -7.21
C ARG A 40 -17.31 -3.21 -7.94
N ASP A 41 -16.07 -3.68 -7.96
CA ASP A 41 -14.99 -3.03 -8.72
C ASP A 41 -15.07 -3.44 -10.20
N VAL A 42 -15.16 -2.45 -11.08
CA VAL A 42 -15.22 -2.65 -12.54
C VAL A 42 -13.84 -2.58 -13.20
N TRP A 43 -12.78 -2.28 -12.43
CA TRP A 43 -11.41 -2.17 -12.88
C TRP A 43 -10.57 -3.42 -12.63
N THR A 44 -11.23 -4.53 -12.28
CA THR A 44 -10.60 -5.84 -12.07
C THR A 44 -11.39 -6.94 -12.78
N HIS A 45 -10.69 -7.97 -13.22
CA HIS A 45 -11.30 -9.22 -13.69
C HIS A 45 -11.60 -10.19 -12.54
N ALA A 46 -11.17 -9.87 -11.32
CA ALA A 46 -11.29 -10.75 -10.17
C ALA A 46 -12.76 -11.04 -9.79
N GLU A 47 -12.99 -12.29 -9.40
CA GLU A 47 -14.27 -12.77 -8.85
C GLU A 47 -14.06 -13.20 -7.38
N PRO A 48 -13.84 -12.27 -6.43
CA PRO A 48 -13.37 -12.60 -5.09
C PRO A 48 -14.40 -13.37 -4.26
N GLN A 49 -15.67 -13.39 -4.66
CA GLN A 49 -16.71 -14.21 -4.05
C GLN A 49 -16.62 -15.68 -4.47
N VAL A 50 -16.03 -15.97 -5.63
CA VAL A 50 -15.78 -17.33 -6.14
C VAL A 50 -14.46 -17.84 -5.56
N ALA A 51 -13.38 -17.13 -5.79
CA ALA A 51 -12.07 -17.45 -5.24
C ALA A 51 -11.23 -16.16 -5.11
N ARG A 52 -10.58 -15.99 -3.96
CA ARG A 52 -9.76 -14.82 -3.71
C ARG A 52 -8.36 -15.15 -3.23
N VAL A 53 -7.40 -14.32 -3.61
CA VAL A 53 -6.05 -14.34 -3.09
C VAL A 53 -6.05 -13.78 -1.68
N THR A 54 -5.42 -14.48 -0.75
CA THR A 54 -5.29 -14.04 0.65
C THR A 54 -3.84 -13.74 1.04
N HIS A 55 -2.89 -14.33 0.32
CA HIS A 55 -1.45 -14.13 0.52
C HIS A 55 -0.69 -14.22 -0.80
N VAL A 56 0.35 -13.41 -0.95
CA VAL A 56 1.26 -13.39 -2.09
C VAL A 56 2.69 -13.54 -1.58
N ALA A 57 3.41 -14.57 -2.03
CA ALA A 57 4.85 -14.71 -1.80
C ALA A 57 5.60 -14.54 -3.13
N LEU A 58 6.42 -13.50 -3.22
CA LEU A 58 7.21 -13.17 -4.40
C LEU A 58 8.65 -13.66 -4.22
N ASP A 59 9.19 -14.30 -5.25
CA ASP A 59 10.59 -14.69 -5.34
C ASP A 59 11.14 -14.26 -6.69
N LEU A 60 11.83 -13.08 -6.73
CA LEU A 60 12.13 -12.39 -7.96
C LEU A 60 13.59 -11.96 -8.05
N ASP A 61 14.14 -12.08 -9.25
CA ASP A 61 15.39 -11.50 -9.68
C ASP A 61 15.14 -10.17 -10.43
N VAL A 62 15.94 -9.15 -10.12
CA VAL A 62 15.89 -7.82 -10.75
C VAL A 62 17.00 -7.74 -11.79
N ASP A 63 16.63 -7.63 -13.05
CA ASP A 63 17.57 -7.51 -14.17
C ASP A 63 17.52 -6.11 -14.78
N PHE A 64 18.50 -5.28 -14.43
CA PHE A 64 18.65 -3.93 -14.97
C PHE A 64 19.00 -3.90 -16.45
N ALA A 65 19.69 -4.93 -16.97
CA ALA A 65 20.10 -4.97 -18.36
C ALA A 65 18.90 -5.16 -19.30
N SER A 66 18.01 -6.09 -18.95
CA SER A 66 16.77 -6.34 -19.70
C SER A 66 15.59 -5.48 -19.22
N LYS A 67 15.73 -4.75 -18.11
CA LYS A 67 14.66 -4.01 -17.42
C LYS A 67 13.46 -4.90 -17.12
N THR A 68 13.69 -6.06 -16.53
CA THR A 68 12.65 -7.04 -16.19
C THR A 68 12.82 -7.58 -14.77
N LEU A 69 11.70 -7.99 -14.20
CA LEU A 69 11.65 -8.85 -13.01
C LEU A 69 11.28 -10.25 -13.48
N TYR A 70 11.92 -11.29 -12.95
CA TYR A 70 11.59 -12.66 -13.30
C TYR A 70 11.72 -13.59 -12.09
N GLY A 71 10.89 -14.62 -12.06
CA GLY A 71 10.84 -15.58 -10.98
C GLY A 71 9.45 -16.14 -10.77
N SER A 72 8.95 -16.13 -9.53
CA SER A 72 7.65 -16.72 -9.23
C SER A 72 6.84 -15.88 -8.21
N ALA A 73 5.52 -16.03 -8.30
CA ALA A 73 4.57 -15.65 -7.27
C ALA A 73 3.84 -16.92 -6.78
N VAL A 74 3.86 -17.15 -5.47
CA VAL A 74 3.04 -18.17 -4.81
C VAL A 74 1.84 -17.49 -4.19
N LEU A 75 0.64 -17.96 -4.54
CA LEU A 75 -0.62 -17.37 -4.10
C LEU A 75 -1.39 -18.36 -3.23
N ASP A 76 -1.80 -17.96 -2.04
CA ASP A 76 -2.78 -18.67 -1.23
C ASP A 76 -4.19 -18.26 -1.65
N ILE A 77 -5.03 -19.24 -1.95
CA ILE A 77 -6.36 -19.04 -2.49
C ILE A 77 -7.42 -19.50 -1.48
N LEU A 78 -8.33 -18.62 -1.15
CA LEU A 78 -9.57 -18.93 -0.44
C LEU A 78 -10.69 -19.09 -1.47
N ALA A 79 -11.03 -20.33 -1.78
CA ALA A 79 -12.07 -20.67 -2.72
C ALA A 79 -13.41 -20.93 -2.01
N ALA A 80 -14.51 -20.44 -2.56
CA ALA A 80 -15.85 -20.78 -2.11
C ALA A 80 -16.17 -22.26 -2.39
N PRO A 81 -17.12 -22.88 -1.65
CA PRO A 81 -17.53 -24.26 -1.94
C PRO A 81 -17.97 -24.42 -3.41
N GLY A 82 -17.37 -25.39 -4.10
CA GLY A 82 -17.65 -25.67 -5.51
C GLY A 82 -16.91 -24.78 -6.51
N ALA A 83 -16.10 -23.85 -6.07
CA ALA A 83 -15.26 -23.04 -6.98
C ALA A 83 -14.23 -23.93 -7.68
N THR A 84 -14.13 -23.79 -9.00
CA THR A 84 -13.23 -24.60 -9.83
C THR A 84 -12.05 -23.80 -10.38
N GLN A 85 -12.08 -22.47 -10.26
CA GLN A 85 -11.08 -21.56 -10.80
C GLN A 85 -10.87 -20.34 -9.92
N VAL A 86 -9.73 -19.67 -10.14
CA VAL A 86 -9.46 -18.31 -9.68
C VAL A 86 -9.15 -17.44 -10.90
N VAL A 87 -9.63 -16.19 -10.87
CA VAL A 87 -9.34 -15.19 -11.89
C VAL A 87 -8.44 -14.12 -11.28
N LEU A 88 -7.31 -13.87 -11.94
CA LEU A 88 -6.30 -12.88 -11.55
C LEU A 88 -6.19 -11.79 -12.61
N ASP A 89 -5.72 -10.64 -12.19
CA ASP A 89 -5.36 -9.52 -13.06
C ASP A 89 -3.89 -9.62 -13.45
N VAL A 90 -3.59 -9.48 -14.74
CA VAL A 90 -2.22 -9.39 -15.27
C VAL A 90 -2.18 -8.38 -16.42
N ASN A 91 -1.07 -7.67 -16.56
CA ASN A 91 -0.87 -6.75 -17.69
C ASN A 91 0.51 -6.97 -18.30
N ASP A 92 0.54 -7.53 -19.53
CA ASP A 92 1.76 -7.76 -20.31
C ASP A 92 2.87 -8.57 -19.58
N MET A 93 2.51 -9.68 -18.94
CA MET A 93 3.48 -10.62 -18.36
C MET A 93 3.70 -11.82 -19.27
N ASP A 94 4.94 -12.32 -19.32
CA ASP A 94 5.25 -13.64 -19.88
C ASP A 94 5.09 -14.71 -18.81
N ILE A 95 3.96 -15.41 -18.84
CA ILE A 95 3.69 -16.53 -17.92
C ILE A 95 4.19 -17.82 -18.57
N SER A 96 5.12 -18.50 -17.88
CA SER A 96 5.73 -19.73 -18.41
C SER A 96 5.17 -21.01 -17.80
N ALA A 97 4.67 -20.95 -16.55
CA ALA A 97 4.08 -22.11 -15.88
C ALA A 97 3.12 -21.67 -14.77
N VAL A 98 2.11 -22.50 -14.53
CA VAL A 98 1.27 -22.43 -13.33
C VAL A 98 1.18 -23.84 -12.76
N THR A 99 1.51 -23.99 -11.47
CA THR A 99 1.52 -25.29 -10.78
C THR A 99 0.80 -25.20 -9.44
N ASP A 100 0.37 -26.36 -8.92
CA ASP A 100 -0.09 -26.48 -7.54
C ASP A 100 1.09 -26.62 -6.55
N ALA A 101 0.79 -26.75 -5.27
CA ALA A 101 1.79 -26.88 -4.21
C ALA A 101 2.67 -28.14 -4.33
N SER A 102 2.26 -29.15 -5.10
CA SER A 102 3.05 -30.36 -5.38
C SER A 102 3.96 -30.21 -6.61
N GLY A 103 3.85 -29.09 -7.33
CA GLY A 103 4.56 -28.87 -8.60
C GLY A 103 3.81 -29.40 -9.82
N LYS A 104 2.60 -29.93 -9.66
CA LYS A 104 1.79 -30.44 -10.77
C LYS A 104 1.24 -29.25 -11.57
N ALA A 105 1.37 -29.33 -12.91
CA ALA A 105 0.87 -28.29 -13.80
C ALA A 105 -0.66 -28.16 -13.71
N LEU A 106 -1.12 -26.91 -13.61
CA LEU A 106 -2.52 -26.54 -13.66
C LEU A 106 -2.86 -25.97 -15.05
N LYS A 107 -4.11 -26.16 -15.48
CA LYS A 107 -4.61 -25.52 -16.70
C LYS A 107 -4.88 -24.04 -16.42
N TRP A 108 -4.47 -23.21 -17.36
CA TRP A 108 -4.72 -21.77 -17.29
C TRP A 108 -4.96 -21.20 -18.70
N THR A 109 -5.63 -20.06 -18.74
CA THR A 109 -5.87 -19.31 -19.97
C THR A 109 -5.64 -17.83 -19.69
N LEU A 110 -5.09 -17.12 -20.68
CA LEU A 110 -4.96 -15.69 -20.68
C LEU A 110 -6.02 -15.09 -21.62
N GLY A 111 -6.88 -14.24 -21.08
CA GLY A 111 -7.91 -13.51 -21.83
C GLY A 111 -7.30 -12.45 -22.75
N ALA A 112 -8.11 -11.92 -23.64
CA ALA A 112 -7.73 -10.74 -24.42
C ALA A 112 -7.51 -9.54 -23.48
N LYS A 113 -6.69 -8.58 -23.92
CA LYS A 113 -6.57 -7.30 -23.21
C LYS A 113 -7.90 -6.56 -23.21
N ASP A 114 -8.22 -5.93 -22.10
CA ASP A 114 -9.38 -5.07 -21.99
C ASP A 114 -9.25 -3.89 -22.96
N THR A 115 -10.39 -3.48 -23.54
CA THR A 115 -10.47 -2.39 -24.51
C THR A 115 -10.87 -1.05 -23.90
N ALA A 116 -11.41 -1.05 -22.67
CA ALA A 116 -11.80 0.18 -21.98
C ALA A 116 -10.58 0.98 -21.47
N SER A 117 -9.54 0.26 -20.98
CA SER A 117 -8.28 0.87 -20.59
C SER A 117 -7.14 -0.15 -20.73
N ALA A 118 -6.00 0.32 -21.23
CA ALA A 118 -4.79 -0.50 -21.35
C ALA A 118 -4.27 -0.98 -19.96
N ASP A 119 -4.57 -0.26 -18.88
CA ASP A 119 -4.14 -0.60 -17.53
C ASP A 119 -4.96 -1.73 -16.89
N ILE A 120 -6.19 -1.98 -17.35
CA ILE A 120 -7.00 -3.12 -16.88
C ILE A 120 -6.32 -4.45 -17.23
N GLY A 121 -5.64 -4.51 -18.37
CA GLY A 121 -4.88 -5.70 -18.78
C GLY A 121 -5.77 -6.87 -19.19
N SER A 122 -5.45 -8.06 -18.74
CA SER A 122 -6.09 -9.31 -19.11
C SER A 122 -6.45 -10.16 -17.89
N ALA A 123 -7.50 -10.97 -18.01
CA ALA A 123 -7.83 -12.00 -17.05
C ALA A 123 -6.88 -13.20 -17.20
N LEU A 124 -6.18 -13.58 -16.15
CA LEU A 124 -5.51 -14.88 -16.04
C LEU A 124 -6.43 -15.83 -15.25
N THR A 125 -7.06 -16.75 -15.95
CA THR A 125 -7.94 -17.74 -15.33
C THR A 125 -7.17 -19.04 -15.09
N VAL A 126 -7.10 -19.49 -13.84
CA VAL A 126 -6.41 -20.71 -13.42
C VAL A 126 -7.42 -21.71 -12.89
N ALA A 127 -7.44 -22.92 -13.46
CA ALA A 127 -8.23 -24.02 -12.95
C ALA A 127 -7.58 -24.58 -11.67
N LEU A 128 -8.28 -24.52 -10.54
CA LEU A 128 -7.73 -24.87 -9.23
C LEU A 128 -7.53 -26.39 -9.07
N ALA A 129 -8.40 -27.21 -9.66
CA ALA A 129 -8.37 -28.68 -9.51
C ALA A 129 -8.26 -29.15 -8.03
N GLY A 130 -8.85 -28.38 -7.10
CA GLY A 130 -8.77 -28.62 -5.65
C GLY A 130 -7.58 -27.95 -4.96
N ALA A 131 -6.69 -27.26 -5.67
CA ALA A 131 -5.57 -26.54 -5.08
C ALA A 131 -6.05 -25.28 -4.34
N ASN A 132 -5.49 -25.03 -3.17
CA ASN A 132 -5.65 -23.80 -2.40
C ASN A 132 -4.37 -22.94 -2.37
N ARG A 133 -3.32 -23.40 -3.06
CA ARG A 133 -2.04 -22.70 -3.26
C ARG A 133 -1.56 -22.98 -4.67
N ILE A 134 -1.23 -21.91 -5.39
CA ILE A 134 -0.72 -21.99 -6.75
C ILE A 134 0.58 -21.22 -6.88
N THR A 135 1.46 -21.68 -7.78
CA THR A 135 2.71 -21.00 -8.12
C THR A 135 2.66 -20.57 -9.58
N ILE A 136 2.90 -19.30 -9.84
CA ILE A 136 2.98 -18.72 -11.19
C ILE A 136 4.44 -18.36 -11.44
N THR A 137 5.05 -18.97 -12.46
CA THR A 137 6.39 -18.63 -12.93
C THR A 137 6.26 -17.65 -14.10
N TYR A 138 6.92 -16.48 -14.01
CA TYR A 138 6.69 -15.41 -14.97
C TYR A 138 7.88 -14.45 -15.10
N ARG A 139 7.79 -13.58 -16.09
CA ARG A 139 8.68 -12.44 -16.30
C ARG A 139 7.83 -11.21 -16.63
N SER A 140 8.16 -10.07 -16.03
CA SER A 140 7.58 -8.76 -16.42
C SER A 140 8.17 -8.30 -17.76
N LYS A 141 7.50 -7.34 -18.41
CA LYS A 141 8.05 -6.68 -19.62
C LYS A 141 8.91 -5.47 -19.23
N PRO A 142 9.81 -5.04 -20.10
CA PRO A 142 10.58 -3.79 -19.92
C PRO A 142 9.69 -2.55 -19.81
N GLY A 143 8.48 -2.58 -20.42
CA GLY A 143 7.47 -1.53 -20.37
C GLY A 143 6.39 -1.77 -19.33
N ALA A 144 6.61 -2.60 -18.29
CA ALA A 144 5.65 -2.80 -17.20
C ALA A 144 5.29 -1.45 -16.57
N THR A 145 4.00 -1.10 -16.58
CA THR A 145 3.53 0.26 -16.27
C THR A 145 3.82 0.70 -14.84
N ALA A 146 3.88 -0.23 -13.91
CA ALA A 146 4.27 0.05 -12.53
C ALA A 146 5.77 0.29 -12.33
N LEU A 147 6.65 -0.09 -13.27
CA LEU A 147 8.10 -0.11 -13.06
C LEU A 147 8.80 1.06 -13.76
N GLN A 148 9.51 1.87 -12.97
CA GLN A 148 10.27 3.01 -13.48
C GLN A 148 11.77 2.72 -13.39
N TRP A 149 12.40 2.49 -14.53
CA TRP A 149 13.83 2.21 -14.67
C TRP A 149 14.59 3.49 -15.04
N LEU A 150 15.36 4.03 -14.10
CA LEU A 150 16.10 5.27 -14.26
C LEU A 150 17.57 4.98 -14.57
N PRO A 151 18.14 5.58 -15.64
CA PRO A 151 19.56 5.51 -15.87
C PRO A 151 20.34 6.35 -14.84
N PRO A 152 21.66 6.14 -14.68
CA PRO A 152 22.46 6.80 -13.65
C PRO A 152 22.35 8.32 -13.64
N GLU A 153 22.26 8.95 -14.78
CA GLU A 153 22.17 10.42 -14.94
C GLU A 153 20.89 11.03 -14.38
N MET A 154 19.85 10.21 -14.13
CA MET A 154 18.59 10.64 -13.52
C MET A 154 18.59 10.45 -11.99
N THR A 155 19.65 9.91 -11.42
CA THR A 155 19.77 9.66 -9.96
C THR A 155 20.55 10.79 -9.27
N PHE A 156 20.53 10.85 -7.92
CA PHE A 156 21.35 11.84 -7.20
C PHE A 156 22.83 11.53 -7.27
N GLY A 157 23.21 10.26 -7.18
CA GLY A 157 24.61 9.81 -7.20
C GLY A 157 25.25 9.85 -8.56
N LYS A 158 24.49 9.88 -9.66
CA LYS A 158 24.95 9.89 -11.06
C LYS A 158 25.86 8.70 -11.45
N LYS A 159 25.86 7.63 -10.66
CA LYS A 159 26.80 6.51 -10.83
C LYS A 159 26.11 5.17 -11.12
N LYS A 160 24.93 4.96 -10.54
CA LYS A 160 24.20 3.69 -10.62
C LYS A 160 22.77 3.93 -11.08
N PRO A 161 22.16 2.99 -11.80
CA PRO A 161 20.76 3.08 -12.16
C PRO A 161 19.88 2.95 -10.91
N PHE A 162 18.59 3.26 -11.07
CA PHE A 162 17.60 3.17 -10.03
C PHE A 162 16.32 2.53 -10.58
N LEU A 163 15.63 1.76 -9.75
CA LEU A 163 14.32 1.20 -10.04
C LEU A 163 13.38 1.52 -8.90
N PHE A 164 12.17 1.96 -9.19
CA PHE A 164 11.08 2.03 -8.23
C PHE A 164 9.76 1.58 -8.87
N SER A 165 8.84 1.11 -8.03
CA SER A 165 7.49 0.74 -8.45
C SER A 165 6.48 1.81 -8.04
N GLN A 166 5.38 1.94 -8.82
CA GLN A 166 4.21 2.75 -8.52
C GLN A 166 2.96 1.93 -8.84
N GLY A 167 2.25 1.49 -7.80
CA GLY A 167 1.12 0.57 -7.95
C GLY A 167 -0.24 1.22 -8.14
N GLN A 168 -0.45 2.42 -7.63
CA GLN A 168 -1.72 3.14 -7.69
C GLN A 168 -2.03 3.62 -9.14
N ALA A 169 -3.22 3.41 -9.63
CA ALA A 169 -4.36 2.78 -8.98
C ALA A 169 -4.37 1.24 -9.14
N ILE A 170 -4.02 0.69 -10.31
CA ILE A 170 -4.12 -0.73 -10.71
C ILE A 170 -2.90 -1.19 -11.51
N LEU A 171 -1.73 -0.53 -11.30
CA LEU A 171 -0.56 -0.78 -12.12
C LEU A 171 0.24 -2.01 -11.66
N ASN A 172 0.07 -2.47 -10.41
CA ASN A 172 0.85 -3.60 -9.89
C ASN A 172 0.59 -4.91 -10.63
N ARG A 173 -0.55 -5.07 -11.29
CA ARG A 173 -0.82 -6.21 -12.20
C ARG A 173 0.16 -6.33 -13.38
N SER A 174 1.01 -5.32 -13.61
CA SER A 174 2.08 -5.37 -14.62
C SER A 174 3.35 -6.10 -14.15
N TRP A 175 3.45 -6.42 -12.83
CA TRP A 175 4.60 -7.15 -12.28
C TRP A 175 4.24 -8.14 -11.15
N VAL A 176 3.03 -8.05 -10.58
CA VAL A 176 2.49 -9.02 -9.61
C VAL A 176 1.23 -9.64 -10.19
N PRO A 177 1.21 -10.94 -10.54
CA PRO A 177 0.00 -11.63 -10.96
C PRO A 177 -0.87 -11.90 -9.74
N THR A 178 -1.90 -11.06 -9.50
CA THR A 178 -2.78 -11.14 -8.33
C THR A 178 -4.16 -10.58 -8.66
N GLN A 179 -5.02 -10.42 -7.67
CA GLN A 179 -6.30 -9.72 -7.79
C GLN A 179 -6.08 -8.26 -7.40
N ASP A 180 -5.77 -7.41 -8.38
CA ASP A 180 -5.32 -6.03 -8.19
C ASP A 180 -6.49 -5.05 -8.07
N SER A 181 -7.21 -5.17 -6.96
CA SER A 181 -8.35 -4.32 -6.59
C SER A 181 -8.20 -3.80 -5.16
N PRO A 182 -8.55 -2.56 -4.86
CA PRO A 182 -8.42 -1.99 -3.52
C PRO A 182 -9.32 -2.68 -2.50
N GLY A 183 -10.41 -3.30 -2.94
CA GLY A 183 -11.33 -4.07 -2.08
C GLY A 183 -10.84 -5.46 -1.70
N ILE A 184 -9.74 -5.95 -2.28
CA ILE A 184 -9.21 -7.30 -2.04
C ILE A 184 -7.87 -7.19 -1.32
N ARG A 185 -7.90 -7.28 0.01
CA ARG A 185 -6.71 -7.12 0.87
C ARG A 185 -5.97 -8.45 1.02
N GLN A 186 -4.66 -8.40 0.96
CA GLN A 186 -3.75 -9.56 0.98
C GLN A 186 -2.59 -9.30 1.93
N THR A 187 -2.12 -10.32 2.62
CA THR A 187 -0.78 -10.31 3.22
C THR A 187 0.25 -10.66 2.14
N TRP A 188 1.49 -10.28 2.34
CA TRP A 188 2.51 -10.63 1.36
C TRP A 188 3.91 -10.73 1.96
N GLU A 189 4.76 -11.47 1.28
CA GLU A 189 6.20 -11.52 1.52
C GLU A 189 6.94 -11.49 0.19
N ALA A 190 8.20 -11.09 0.23
CA ALA A 190 9.02 -11.04 -0.97
C ALA A 190 10.49 -11.35 -0.68
N THR A 191 11.10 -12.04 -1.63
CA THR A 191 12.54 -12.16 -1.78
C THR A 191 12.95 -11.50 -3.09
N LEU A 192 13.78 -10.44 -3.00
CA LEU A 192 14.33 -9.77 -4.17
C LEU A 192 15.84 -9.99 -4.24
N ARG A 193 16.34 -10.43 -5.41
CA ARG A 193 17.77 -10.54 -5.70
C ARG A 193 18.18 -9.40 -6.62
N VAL A 194 19.20 -8.65 -6.21
CA VAL A 194 19.63 -7.41 -6.87
C VAL A 194 21.16 -7.43 -7.04
N PRO A 195 21.75 -6.57 -7.91
CA PRO A 195 23.19 -6.42 -7.99
C PRO A 195 23.83 -6.17 -6.63
N GLY A 196 25.02 -6.76 -6.39
CA GLY A 196 25.65 -6.78 -5.05
C GLY A 196 26.08 -5.43 -4.49
N ASP A 197 26.11 -4.41 -5.33
CA ASP A 197 26.44 -3.03 -4.97
C ASP A 197 25.22 -2.12 -4.86
N MET A 198 24.01 -2.70 -4.89
CA MET A 198 22.71 -2.03 -4.71
C MET A 198 21.96 -2.54 -3.48
N VAL A 199 20.99 -1.78 -3.05
CA VAL A 199 20.09 -2.09 -1.93
C VAL A 199 18.65 -2.10 -2.43
N ALA A 200 17.90 -3.16 -2.07
CA ALA A 200 16.46 -3.23 -2.26
C ALA A 200 15.73 -2.88 -0.95
N VAL A 201 14.72 -2.05 -1.05
CA VAL A 201 13.78 -1.71 0.05
C VAL A 201 12.36 -1.92 -0.43
N MET A 202 11.47 -2.34 0.49
CA MET A 202 10.06 -2.59 0.19
C MET A 202 9.15 -1.98 1.26
N SER A 203 7.88 -1.79 0.92
CA SER A 203 6.81 -1.33 1.83
C SER A 203 6.43 -2.42 2.86
N ALA A 204 7.41 -2.91 3.61
CA ALA A 204 7.30 -4.09 4.45
C ALA A 204 8.31 -4.08 5.61
N GLU A 205 8.09 -4.95 6.58
CA GLU A 205 9.13 -5.29 7.55
C GLU A 205 10.33 -5.96 6.85
N LYS A 206 11.52 -5.41 7.05
CA LYS A 206 12.75 -5.90 6.44
C LYS A 206 13.39 -6.98 7.31
N LEU A 207 13.51 -8.20 6.78
CA LEU A 207 13.99 -9.36 7.53
C LEU A 207 15.49 -9.64 7.35
N SER A 208 16.15 -9.01 6.39
CA SER A 208 17.54 -9.33 5.98
C SER A 208 18.55 -8.20 6.24
N GLY A 209 18.24 -7.30 7.21
CA GLY A 209 19.09 -6.14 7.53
C GLY A 209 19.10 -5.07 6.42
N ASP A 210 19.76 -3.94 6.66
CA ASP A 210 19.66 -2.77 5.78
C ASP A 210 20.20 -3.00 4.36
N LYS A 211 21.26 -3.79 4.24
CA LYS A 211 21.91 -4.05 2.94
C LYS A 211 21.45 -5.34 2.28
N GLY A 212 20.62 -6.15 2.94
CA GLY A 212 20.33 -7.50 2.50
C GLY A 212 21.49 -8.48 2.74
N GLU A 213 21.29 -9.75 2.38
CA GLU A 213 22.24 -10.86 2.54
C GLU A 213 23.09 -10.99 1.26
N ALA A 214 24.40 -11.13 1.38
CA ALA A 214 25.29 -11.37 0.25
C ALA A 214 25.11 -12.80 -0.28
N LEU A 215 25.05 -12.98 -1.58
CA LEU A 215 24.96 -14.28 -2.25
C LEU A 215 26.32 -14.68 -2.82
N PRO A 216 26.58 -16.00 -3.00
CA PRO A 216 27.86 -16.51 -3.55
C PRO A 216 28.17 -16.03 -4.95
N ASP A 217 27.16 -15.67 -5.74
CA ASP A 217 27.27 -15.15 -7.12
C ASP A 217 27.56 -13.64 -7.19
N GLY A 218 27.76 -13.01 -6.04
CA GLY A 218 28.06 -11.57 -5.94
C GLY A 218 26.85 -10.66 -5.90
N ARG A 219 25.63 -11.20 -6.00
CA ARG A 219 24.38 -10.45 -5.81
C ARG A 219 24.04 -10.30 -4.32
N ARG A 220 22.95 -9.58 -4.04
CA ARG A 220 22.33 -9.48 -2.71
C ARG A 220 20.89 -9.93 -2.76
N GLN A 221 20.43 -10.51 -1.65
CA GLN A 221 19.06 -10.92 -1.43
C GLN A 221 18.44 -10.08 -0.31
N SER A 222 17.28 -9.48 -0.58
CA SER A 222 16.49 -8.79 0.44
C SER A 222 15.20 -9.56 0.67
N ARG A 223 14.88 -9.84 1.95
CA ARG A 223 13.64 -10.50 2.36
C ARG A 223 12.77 -9.54 3.14
N SER A 224 11.47 -9.51 2.81
CA SER A 224 10.49 -8.58 3.34
C SER A 224 9.18 -9.28 3.65
N LEU A 225 8.42 -8.80 4.66
CA LEU A 225 7.18 -9.44 5.12
C LEU A 225 6.14 -8.39 5.54
N VAL A 226 4.90 -8.58 5.11
CA VAL A 226 3.73 -7.83 5.59
C VAL A 226 2.68 -8.81 6.10
N GLN A 227 2.52 -8.88 7.41
CA GLN A 227 1.56 -9.76 8.07
C GLN A 227 0.15 -9.15 8.18
N LYS A 228 0.02 -7.85 7.97
CA LYS A 228 -1.26 -7.14 8.01
C LYS A 228 -1.80 -7.04 6.58
N PRO A 229 -3.08 -7.40 6.34
CA PRO A 229 -3.58 -7.40 4.98
C PRO A 229 -3.68 -5.97 4.43
N VAL A 230 -3.14 -5.76 3.24
CA VAL A 230 -3.16 -4.50 2.49
C VAL A 230 -3.72 -4.71 1.09
N PRO A 231 -4.29 -3.69 0.44
CA PRO A 231 -4.64 -3.77 -0.97
C PRO A 231 -3.37 -3.90 -1.82
N PRO A 232 -3.43 -4.60 -2.97
CA PRO A 232 -2.25 -4.90 -3.79
C PRO A 232 -1.48 -3.67 -4.29
N TYR A 233 -2.15 -2.54 -4.55
CA TYR A 233 -1.50 -1.33 -5.04
C TYR A 233 -0.43 -0.78 -4.08
N LEU A 234 -0.47 -1.20 -2.80
CA LEU A 234 0.50 -0.82 -1.77
C LEU A 234 1.73 -1.74 -1.69
N ILE A 235 1.81 -2.78 -2.52
CA ILE A 235 3.04 -3.58 -2.66
C ILE A 235 4.03 -2.75 -3.47
N ALA A 236 5.03 -2.18 -2.80
CA ALA A 236 5.98 -1.27 -3.42
C ALA A 236 7.42 -1.62 -3.07
N PHE A 237 8.33 -1.33 -3.99
CA PHE A 237 9.76 -1.52 -3.79
C PHE A 237 10.59 -0.49 -4.55
N ALA A 238 11.85 -0.35 -4.13
CA ALA A 238 12.85 0.36 -4.87
C ALA A 238 14.21 -0.32 -4.76
N VAL A 239 15.04 -0.16 -5.79
CA VAL A 239 16.41 -0.68 -5.86
C VAL A 239 17.33 0.43 -6.33
N GLY A 240 18.38 0.71 -5.56
CA GLY A 240 19.33 1.77 -5.89
C GLY A 240 20.56 1.77 -4.99
N ASP A 241 21.41 2.80 -5.12
CA ASP A 241 22.53 3.05 -4.22
C ASP A 241 22.06 3.70 -2.91
N LEU A 242 21.16 3.01 -2.22
CA LEU A 242 20.44 3.53 -1.06
C LEU A 242 21.26 3.48 0.24
N ARG A 243 21.03 4.47 1.10
CA ARG A 243 21.54 4.58 2.47
C ARG A 243 20.38 4.86 3.40
N PHE A 244 20.51 4.38 4.64
CA PHE A 244 19.52 4.60 5.69
C PHE A 244 20.06 5.52 6.78
N LYS A 245 19.20 6.41 7.29
CA LYS A 245 19.47 7.21 8.48
C LYS A 245 18.26 7.19 9.42
N PRO A 246 18.42 6.69 10.67
CA PRO A 246 17.33 6.71 11.65
C PRO A 246 17.00 8.16 12.06
N LEU A 247 15.72 8.45 12.27
CA LEU A 247 15.19 9.72 12.77
C LEU A 247 14.65 9.58 14.19
N GLY A 248 14.14 8.40 14.53
CA GLY A 248 13.61 8.07 15.84
C GLY A 248 13.41 6.56 16.00
N PRO A 249 12.73 6.13 17.06
CA PRO A 249 12.54 4.70 17.34
C PRO A 249 11.68 3.99 16.30
N ARG A 250 10.75 4.71 15.66
CA ARG A 250 9.80 4.14 14.67
C ARG A 250 10.08 4.58 13.23
N SER A 251 11.00 5.51 13.01
CA SER A 251 11.15 6.19 11.72
C SER A 251 12.61 6.33 11.28
N GLY A 252 12.78 6.45 9.99
CA GLY A 252 14.04 6.72 9.33
C GLY A 252 13.84 7.16 7.89
N VAL A 253 14.94 7.57 7.25
CA VAL A 253 14.94 7.96 5.86
C VAL A 253 15.91 7.13 5.04
N TRP A 254 15.42 6.64 3.91
CA TRP A 254 16.17 5.99 2.85
C TRP A 254 16.34 6.98 1.70
N THR A 255 17.52 7.08 1.15
CA THR A 255 17.80 7.79 -0.09
C THR A 255 19.24 7.56 -0.52
N GLU A 256 19.66 8.10 -1.68
CA GLU A 256 21.06 8.10 -2.08
C GLU A 256 21.89 9.08 -1.25
N ALA A 257 23.17 8.79 -1.08
CA ALA A 257 24.09 9.53 -0.19
C ALA A 257 24.05 11.07 -0.33
N PRO A 258 23.97 11.69 -1.54
CA PRO A 258 23.96 13.15 -1.66
C PRO A 258 22.74 13.85 -1.06
N MET A 259 21.62 13.12 -0.88
CA MET A 259 20.37 13.64 -0.32
C MET A 259 20.17 13.31 1.16
N LEU A 260 20.86 12.29 1.69
CA LEU A 260 20.56 11.67 2.98
C LEU A 260 20.51 12.66 4.15
N ASP A 261 21.54 13.49 4.31
CA ASP A 261 21.62 14.44 5.44
C ASP A 261 20.60 15.58 5.31
N LYS A 262 20.28 15.99 4.08
CA LYS A 262 19.27 17.02 3.81
C LYS A 262 17.89 16.51 4.18
N ALA A 263 17.52 15.33 3.71
CA ALA A 263 16.25 14.70 4.00
C ALA A 263 16.08 14.41 5.51
N ALA A 264 17.15 13.93 6.17
CA ALA A 264 17.11 13.68 7.61
C ALA A 264 16.88 14.95 8.44
N LYS A 265 17.41 16.10 8.02
CA LYS A 265 17.14 17.40 8.67
C LYS A 265 15.74 17.91 8.41
N GLU A 266 15.21 17.67 7.22
CA GLU A 266 13.87 18.10 6.83
C GLU A 266 12.79 17.37 7.64
N PHE A 267 12.94 16.06 7.85
CA PHE A 267 11.90 15.21 8.43
C PHE A 267 12.04 14.97 9.94
N VAL A 268 12.73 15.84 10.69
CA VAL A 268 12.97 15.66 12.13
C VAL A 268 11.70 15.61 12.98
N ASP A 269 10.59 16.15 12.51
CA ASP A 269 9.33 16.20 13.26
C ASP A 269 8.42 14.98 13.03
N VAL A 270 8.83 14.00 12.21
CA VAL A 270 8.00 12.84 11.84
C VAL A 270 7.50 12.05 13.05
N GLU A 271 8.32 11.84 14.07
CA GLU A 271 7.88 11.14 15.31
C GLU A 271 6.77 11.90 16.04
N LYS A 272 6.85 13.25 16.06
CA LYS A 272 5.78 14.09 16.63
C LYS A 272 4.50 14.01 15.81
N MET A 273 4.61 13.91 14.47
CA MET A 273 3.45 13.71 13.58
C MET A 273 2.78 12.36 13.88
N ILE A 274 3.55 11.27 14.06
CA ILE A 274 3.02 9.95 14.43
C ILE A 274 2.28 10.01 15.77
N ASP A 275 2.83 10.71 16.76
CA ASP A 275 2.21 10.87 18.08
C ASP A 275 0.93 11.70 18.00
N ALA A 276 0.93 12.80 17.24
CA ALA A 276 -0.22 13.65 17.03
C ALA A 276 -1.36 12.89 16.34
N ALA A 277 -1.06 12.20 15.25
CA ALA A 277 -2.04 11.39 14.51
C ALA A 277 -2.59 10.25 15.37
N SER A 278 -1.73 9.58 16.15
CA SER A 278 -2.16 8.49 17.05
C SER A 278 -3.13 8.97 18.14
N LYS A 279 -2.99 10.20 18.62
CA LYS A 279 -3.94 10.80 19.59
C LYS A 279 -5.29 11.12 18.95
N LEU A 280 -5.28 11.52 17.67
CA LEU A 280 -6.48 11.95 16.96
C LEU A 280 -7.31 10.77 16.44
N TYR A 281 -6.65 9.70 15.95
CA TYR A 281 -7.29 8.66 15.14
C TYR A 281 -7.08 7.24 15.65
N GLY A 282 -6.43 7.08 16.79
CA GLY A 282 -6.08 5.78 17.37
C GLY A 282 -4.65 5.35 17.03
N PRO A 283 -4.18 4.23 17.60
CA PRO A 283 -2.77 3.87 17.54
C PRO A 283 -2.26 3.65 16.11
N TYR A 284 -1.03 4.08 15.85
CA TYR A 284 -0.30 3.72 14.63
C TYR A 284 -0.04 2.21 14.63
N ARG A 285 -0.49 1.50 13.59
CA ARG A 285 -0.56 0.02 13.60
C ARG A 285 0.46 -0.67 12.71
N TRP A 286 1.30 0.09 11.99
CA TRP A 286 2.19 -0.46 10.98
C TRP A 286 3.61 -0.78 11.49
N GLY A 287 3.93 -0.45 12.75
CA GLY A 287 5.24 -0.64 13.35
C GLY A 287 6.19 0.50 13.00
N ARG A 288 6.93 0.40 11.91
CA ARG A 288 7.81 1.48 11.43
C ARG A 288 7.08 2.38 10.42
N TYR A 289 7.53 3.63 10.39
CA TYR A 289 7.21 4.61 9.34
C TYR A 289 8.52 5.15 8.78
N ASP A 290 9.08 4.45 7.80
CA ASP A 290 10.25 4.91 7.07
C ASP A 290 9.82 5.67 5.82
N MET A 291 10.68 6.57 5.35
CA MET A 291 10.44 7.40 4.16
C MET A 291 11.55 7.14 3.15
N LEU A 292 11.21 7.02 1.88
CA LEU A 292 12.15 6.92 0.78
C LEU A 292 12.06 8.18 -0.08
N VAL A 293 13.10 9.01 -0.04
CA VAL A 293 13.22 10.12 -0.99
C VAL A 293 13.75 9.58 -2.31
N LEU A 294 12.90 9.60 -3.31
CA LEU A 294 13.16 9.12 -4.66
C LEU A 294 13.97 10.12 -5.49
N PRO A 295 14.60 9.67 -6.58
CA PRO A 295 15.21 10.58 -7.56
C PRO A 295 14.18 11.57 -8.16
N PRO A 296 14.64 12.68 -8.78
CA PRO A 296 13.76 13.75 -9.28
C PRO A 296 12.73 13.32 -10.34
N ALA A 297 12.87 12.14 -10.92
CA ALA A 297 11.92 11.61 -11.89
C ALA A 297 10.61 11.09 -11.29
N PHE A 298 10.49 11.01 -9.95
CA PHE A 298 9.24 10.65 -9.29
C PHE A 298 8.22 11.78 -9.47
N PRO A 299 7.07 11.51 -10.11
CA PRO A 299 6.18 12.57 -10.60
C PRO A 299 5.15 13.06 -9.58
N TYR A 300 5.02 12.39 -8.42
CA TYR A 300 4.02 12.71 -7.40
C TYR A 300 4.65 13.41 -6.20
N GLY A 301 3.83 13.98 -5.30
CA GLY A 301 4.27 14.52 -4.02
C GLY A 301 4.79 13.41 -3.11
N GLY A 302 3.97 12.40 -2.92
CA GLY A 302 4.27 11.20 -2.16
C GLY A 302 3.50 9.98 -2.68
N MET A 303 3.67 8.86 -1.98
CA MET A 303 2.90 7.63 -2.13
C MET A 303 2.87 6.90 -0.79
N GLU A 304 1.69 6.57 -0.35
CA GLU A 304 1.35 6.09 0.99
C GLU A 304 1.74 4.64 1.31
N ASN A 305 2.72 4.08 0.65
CA ASN A 305 3.11 2.68 0.88
C ASN A 305 3.38 2.41 2.36
N PRO A 306 2.71 1.42 3.00
CA PRO A 306 2.87 1.17 4.43
C PRO A 306 4.32 0.84 4.78
N MET A 307 4.80 1.36 5.90
CA MET A 307 6.16 1.17 6.41
C MET A 307 7.28 1.79 5.55
N LEU A 308 7.00 2.23 4.33
CA LEU A 308 7.96 2.90 3.43
C LEU A 308 7.25 3.87 2.49
N THR A 309 6.90 5.03 3.00
CA THR A 309 6.34 6.13 2.20
C THR A 309 7.34 6.60 1.16
N PHE A 310 6.90 6.73 -0.10
CA PHE A 310 7.72 7.33 -1.15
C PHE A 310 7.48 8.85 -1.19
N LEU A 311 8.56 9.62 -1.37
CA LEU A 311 8.52 11.08 -1.37
C LEU A 311 9.31 11.67 -2.52
N THR A 312 8.79 12.73 -3.12
CA THR A 312 9.53 13.55 -4.08
C THR A 312 10.65 14.32 -3.39
N PRO A 313 11.81 14.51 -4.02
CA PRO A 313 12.87 15.33 -3.44
C PRO A 313 12.53 16.83 -3.36
N THR A 314 11.50 17.29 -4.06
CA THR A 314 11.09 18.69 -4.09
C THR A 314 10.56 19.18 -2.74
N ILE A 315 10.15 18.26 -1.86
CA ILE A 315 9.71 18.60 -0.50
C ILE A 315 10.88 18.87 0.46
N VAL A 316 12.11 18.54 0.07
CA VAL A 316 13.33 18.80 0.85
C VAL A 316 13.81 20.22 0.55
N THR A 317 13.13 21.21 1.12
CA THR A 317 13.38 22.64 0.88
C THR A 317 14.49 23.22 1.75
N GLY A 318 14.78 22.59 2.88
CA GLY A 318 15.79 23.02 3.86
C GLY A 318 15.23 23.89 4.99
N ASP A 319 13.97 24.30 4.91
CA ASP A 319 13.26 25.12 5.91
C ASP A 319 11.98 24.46 6.46
N ARG A 320 11.69 23.20 6.01
CA ARG A 320 10.53 22.39 6.38
C ARG A 320 9.18 22.96 5.91
N SER A 321 9.18 23.85 4.94
CA SER A 321 7.95 24.49 4.46
C SER A 321 6.96 23.51 3.79
N ASN A 322 7.43 22.36 3.26
CA ASN A 322 6.63 21.37 2.57
C ASN A 322 6.52 20.04 3.33
N THR A 323 6.62 20.05 4.66
CA THR A 323 6.47 18.84 5.47
C THR A 323 5.01 18.43 5.69
N ASP A 324 4.05 19.22 5.26
CA ASP A 324 2.65 18.87 5.10
C ASP A 324 2.47 17.61 4.23
N VAL A 325 3.24 17.45 3.15
CA VAL A 325 3.25 16.23 2.34
C VAL A 325 3.60 15.00 3.19
N VAL A 326 4.56 15.10 4.13
CA VAL A 326 4.88 14.00 5.06
C VAL A 326 3.70 13.72 5.98
N ALA A 327 3.00 14.75 6.47
CA ALA A 327 1.81 14.58 7.28
C ALA A 327 0.67 13.93 6.49
N HIS A 328 0.51 14.28 5.21
CA HIS A 328 -0.43 13.66 4.27
C HIS A 328 -0.16 12.16 4.13
N GLU A 329 1.04 11.79 3.72
CA GLU A 329 1.41 10.39 3.53
C GLU A 329 1.34 9.57 4.83
N LEU A 330 1.67 10.18 5.96
CA LEU A 330 1.49 9.54 7.27
C LEU A 330 0.00 9.30 7.59
N ALA A 331 -0.86 10.26 7.28
CA ALA A 331 -2.30 10.18 7.55
C ALA A 331 -2.96 9.01 6.81
N HIS A 332 -2.43 8.63 5.65
CA HIS A 332 -2.84 7.41 4.94
C HIS A 332 -2.68 6.12 5.77
N SER A 333 -1.89 6.14 6.82
CA SER A 333 -1.79 4.99 7.75
C SER A 333 -3.13 4.64 8.41
N TRP A 334 -4.10 5.54 8.38
CA TRP A 334 -5.50 5.33 8.79
C TRP A 334 -6.44 5.29 7.59
N SER A 335 -6.52 6.37 6.81
CA SER A 335 -7.36 6.40 5.59
C SER A 335 -6.53 5.97 4.37
N GLY A 336 -6.99 4.95 3.67
CA GLY A 336 -6.26 4.31 2.57
C GLY A 336 -5.63 2.99 2.98
N ASN A 337 -4.75 2.96 3.96
CA ASN A 337 -4.04 1.75 4.35
C ASN A 337 -4.81 0.90 5.37
N LEU A 338 -5.34 1.48 6.44
CA LEU A 338 -6.08 0.74 7.47
C LEU A 338 -7.52 0.49 7.05
N VAL A 339 -8.21 1.52 6.59
CA VAL A 339 -9.54 1.45 5.99
C VAL A 339 -9.39 1.94 4.55
N THR A 340 -9.60 1.04 3.60
CA THR A 340 -9.37 1.31 2.17
C THR A 340 -10.70 1.48 1.44
N ASN A 341 -10.76 2.37 0.47
CA ASN A 341 -11.87 2.44 -0.48
C ASN A 341 -12.06 1.08 -1.18
N ALA A 342 -13.28 0.58 -1.23
CA ALA A 342 -13.58 -0.73 -1.84
C ALA A 342 -13.40 -0.72 -3.36
N THR A 343 -13.65 0.43 -3.98
CA THR A 343 -13.48 0.70 -5.41
C THR A 343 -12.81 2.06 -5.61
N TRP A 344 -12.27 2.31 -6.78
CA TRP A 344 -11.68 3.61 -7.10
C TRP A 344 -12.73 4.72 -7.28
N SER A 345 -14.00 4.37 -7.41
CA SER A 345 -15.10 5.35 -7.34
C SER A 345 -15.33 5.92 -5.94
N ASP A 346 -14.74 5.30 -4.92
CA ASP A 346 -14.79 5.74 -3.53
C ASP A 346 -13.46 6.37 -3.07
N SER A 347 -12.58 6.79 -3.98
CA SER A 347 -11.22 7.30 -3.70
C SER A 347 -11.18 8.48 -2.73
N TRP A 348 -12.24 9.28 -2.62
CA TRP A 348 -12.33 10.34 -1.63
C TRP A 348 -12.29 9.85 -0.18
N LEU A 349 -12.70 8.56 0.08
CA LEU A 349 -12.55 7.92 1.40
C LEU A 349 -11.09 7.71 1.76
N ASN A 350 -10.23 7.63 0.76
CA ASN A 350 -8.78 7.63 0.91
C ASN A 350 -8.27 9.08 1.02
N GLU A 351 -8.33 9.85 -0.05
CA GLU A 351 -7.67 11.14 -0.20
C GLU A 351 -8.34 12.28 0.58
N GLY A 352 -9.67 12.33 0.59
CA GLY A 352 -10.41 13.39 1.31
C GLY A 352 -10.24 13.29 2.82
N PHE A 353 -10.26 12.09 3.38
CA PHE A 353 -9.95 11.85 4.79
C PHE A 353 -8.50 12.22 5.10
N THR A 354 -7.59 11.84 4.23
CA THR A 354 -6.16 12.09 4.41
C THR A 354 -5.83 13.57 4.39
N THR A 355 -6.38 14.33 3.45
CA THR A 355 -6.23 15.80 3.40
C THR A 355 -6.81 16.45 4.66
N TYR A 356 -7.97 15.99 5.15
CA TYR A 356 -8.51 16.47 6.40
C TYR A 356 -7.58 16.14 7.59
N PHE A 357 -7.00 14.92 7.63
CA PHE A 357 -6.11 14.49 8.70
C PHE A 357 -4.76 15.20 8.68
N GLU A 358 -4.19 15.40 7.51
CA GLU A 358 -3.02 16.24 7.30
C GLU A 358 -3.17 17.60 8.00
N ASN A 359 -4.25 18.32 7.69
CA ASN A 359 -4.55 19.61 8.29
C ASN A 359 -4.67 19.53 9.82
N ARG A 360 -5.26 18.46 10.37
CA ARG A 360 -5.38 18.26 11.81
C ARG A 360 -4.05 17.92 12.49
N ILE A 361 -3.16 17.18 11.81
CA ILE A 361 -1.80 16.90 12.28
C ILE A 361 -0.99 18.22 12.29
N MET A 362 -1.06 18.98 11.21
CA MET A 362 -0.37 20.26 11.10
C MET A 362 -0.89 21.28 12.15
N GLU A 363 -2.19 21.31 12.41
CA GLU A 363 -2.77 22.10 13.51
C GLU A 363 -2.17 21.74 14.88
N SER A 364 -2.03 20.42 15.13
CA SER A 364 -1.49 19.92 16.39
C SER A 364 -0.03 20.28 16.63
N LEU A 365 0.77 20.38 15.56
CA LEU A 365 2.21 20.66 15.64
C LEU A 365 2.52 22.15 15.56
N TYR A 366 1.83 22.87 14.68
CA TYR A 366 2.23 24.24 14.28
C TYR A 366 1.14 25.30 14.56
N GLY A 367 -0.01 24.87 15.07
CA GLY A 367 -1.07 25.78 15.55
C GLY A 367 -2.17 26.05 14.52
N LYS A 368 -3.25 26.67 15.03
CA LYS A 368 -4.50 26.86 14.28
C LYS A 368 -4.37 27.82 13.10
N GLU A 369 -3.52 28.84 13.21
CA GLU A 369 -3.36 29.85 12.16
C GLU A 369 -2.76 29.24 10.89
N GLN A 370 -1.74 28.41 11.03
CA GLN A 370 -1.16 27.71 9.89
C GLN A 370 -2.14 26.72 9.27
N ALA A 371 -2.84 25.95 10.09
CA ALA A 371 -3.85 25.00 9.61
C ALA A 371 -5.02 25.74 8.89
N ALA A 372 -5.41 26.91 9.34
CA ALA A 372 -6.41 27.73 8.66
C ALA A 372 -5.93 28.17 7.26
N THR A 373 -4.65 28.48 7.11
CA THR A 373 -4.08 28.82 5.79
C THR A 373 -4.19 27.66 4.81
N TYR A 374 -3.85 26.43 5.24
CA TYR A 374 -4.05 25.25 4.41
C TYR A 374 -5.53 25.02 4.07
N ALA A 375 -6.43 25.20 5.04
CA ALA A 375 -7.87 25.08 4.82
C ALA A 375 -8.42 26.06 3.78
N ASP A 376 -7.93 27.29 3.80
CA ASP A 376 -8.31 28.31 2.83
C ASP A 376 -7.77 27.99 1.43
N LEU A 377 -6.54 27.48 1.34
CA LEU A 377 -5.96 26.99 0.08
C LEU A 377 -6.75 25.82 -0.50
N ASP A 378 -7.10 24.83 0.31
CA ASP A 378 -7.94 23.69 -0.09
C ASP A 378 -9.29 24.16 -0.64
N TRP A 379 -9.89 25.17 0.01
CA TRP A 379 -11.16 25.73 -0.44
C TRP A 379 -11.02 26.39 -1.82
N ASP A 380 -9.99 27.18 -2.03
CA ASP A 380 -9.73 27.85 -3.30
C ASP A 380 -9.42 26.84 -4.42
N VAL A 381 -8.66 25.77 -4.12
CA VAL A 381 -8.40 24.68 -5.05
C VAL A 381 -9.72 23.98 -5.40
N MET A 382 -10.53 23.60 -4.41
CA MET A 382 -11.84 22.98 -4.61
C MET A 382 -12.73 23.80 -5.56
N GLN A 383 -12.82 25.12 -5.36
CA GLN A 383 -13.65 25.96 -6.22
C GLN A 383 -13.16 25.97 -7.68
N ARG A 384 -11.85 26.02 -7.90
CA ARG A 384 -11.26 25.97 -9.24
C ARG A 384 -11.48 24.61 -9.91
N GLU A 385 -11.28 23.50 -9.17
CA GLU A 385 -11.46 22.16 -9.70
C GLU A 385 -12.92 21.86 -10.04
N ILE A 386 -13.86 22.27 -9.18
CA ILE A 386 -15.29 22.16 -9.46
C ILE A 386 -15.64 22.95 -10.74
N ALA A 387 -15.13 24.16 -10.88
CA ALA A 387 -15.37 24.96 -12.08
C ALA A 387 -14.79 24.30 -13.33
N ALA A 388 -13.57 23.77 -13.26
CA ALA A 388 -12.91 23.08 -14.36
C ALA A 388 -13.61 21.77 -14.75
N ALA A 389 -14.20 21.05 -13.77
CA ALA A 389 -14.90 19.78 -13.96
C ALA A 389 -16.39 19.93 -14.39
N GLY A 390 -16.81 21.11 -14.82
CA GLY A 390 -18.17 21.37 -15.33
C GLY A 390 -19.12 22.04 -14.32
N GLY A 391 -18.60 22.56 -13.24
CA GLY A 391 -19.34 23.34 -12.24
C GLY A 391 -20.40 22.52 -11.51
N GLN A 392 -21.52 23.16 -11.20
CA GLN A 392 -22.62 22.58 -10.41
C GLN A 392 -23.31 21.37 -11.07
N THR A 393 -23.04 21.07 -12.31
CA THR A 393 -23.66 19.97 -13.08
C THR A 393 -22.65 18.90 -13.54
N GLY A 394 -21.37 19.15 -13.36
CA GLY A 394 -20.29 18.24 -13.79
C GLY A 394 -20.28 16.94 -12.99
N ALA A 395 -20.42 15.79 -13.67
CA ALA A 395 -20.40 14.49 -13.01
C ALA A 395 -19.08 14.22 -12.27
N ALA A 396 -17.95 14.71 -12.81
CA ALA A 396 -16.64 14.59 -12.22
C ALA A 396 -16.45 15.40 -10.91
N THR A 397 -17.44 16.20 -10.50
CA THR A 397 -17.42 16.91 -9.20
C THR A 397 -18.05 16.10 -8.07
N ARG A 398 -18.56 14.89 -8.33
CA ARG A 398 -19.12 14.00 -7.31
C ARG A 398 -18.00 13.29 -6.57
N LEU A 399 -18.14 13.13 -5.25
CA LEU A 399 -17.18 12.36 -4.44
C LEU A 399 -17.27 10.86 -4.73
N ASN A 400 -18.48 10.31 -4.92
CA ASN A 400 -18.65 8.95 -5.44
C ASN A 400 -18.93 9.03 -6.93
N GLY A 401 -17.87 9.10 -7.72
CA GLY A 401 -17.93 9.39 -9.15
C GLY A 401 -17.02 8.51 -10.00
N GLU A 402 -16.64 9.02 -11.15
CA GLU A 402 -15.69 8.35 -12.03
C GLU A 402 -14.31 8.29 -11.36
N PRO A 403 -13.60 7.16 -11.45
CA PRO A 403 -12.25 7.03 -10.88
C PRO A 403 -11.30 8.08 -11.48
N GLY A 404 -10.49 8.70 -10.62
CA GLY A 404 -9.52 9.69 -11.04
C GLY A 404 -10.10 11.10 -11.23
N ALA A 405 -11.15 11.43 -10.47
CA ALA A 405 -11.74 12.78 -10.45
C ALA A 405 -10.78 13.91 -10.02
N GLY A 406 -9.50 13.59 -9.80
CA GLY A 406 -8.45 14.57 -9.51
C GLY A 406 -8.58 15.20 -8.12
N GLU A 407 -8.21 16.48 -8.02
CA GLU A 407 -8.17 17.24 -6.76
C GLU A 407 -9.54 17.35 -6.04
N VAL A 408 -10.65 17.06 -6.72
CA VAL A 408 -11.99 17.08 -6.12
C VAL A 408 -12.08 16.05 -4.97
N ASP A 409 -11.51 14.86 -5.11
CA ASP A 409 -11.52 13.83 -4.07
C ASP A 409 -10.82 14.32 -2.80
N TYR A 410 -9.71 15.04 -2.95
CA TYR A 410 -8.93 15.62 -1.86
C TYR A 410 -9.68 16.79 -1.21
N THR A 411 -9.96 17.80 -1.97
CA THR A 411 -10.40 19.10 -1.45
C THR A 411 -11.89 19.13 -1.10
N LYS A 412 -12.76 18.59 -1.96
CA LYS A 412 -14.20 18.47 -1.63
C LYS A 412 -14.41 17.46 -0.52
N GLY A 413 -13.69 16.31 -0.56
CA GLY A 413 -13.74 15.31 0.51
C GLY A 413 -13.34 15.88 1.86
N SER A 414 -12.21 16.57 1.94
CA SER A 414 -11.73 17.22 3.17
C SER A 414 -12.71 18.30 3.69
N ASN A 415 -13.25 19.12 2.80
CA ASN A 415 -14.25 20.14 3.17
C ASN A 415 -15.58 19.53 3.64
N PHE A 416 -15.99 18.39 3.07
CA PHE A 416 -17.15 17.64 3.56
C PHE A 416 -16.94 17.18 5.01
N LEU A 417 -15.78 16.60 5.33
CA LEU A 417 -15.46 16.16 6.70
C LEU A 417 -15.35 17.35 7.67
N ARG A 418 -14.77 18.46 7.21
CA ARG A 418 -14.68 19.70 7.99
C ARG A 418 -16.06 20.27 8.31
N MET A 419 -16.98 20.24 7.35
CA MET A 419 -18.37 20.64 7.55
C MET A 419 -19.07 19.76 8.60
N ILE A 420 -18.82 18.42 8.60
CA ILE A 420 -19.35 17.52 9.62
C ILE A 420 -18.78 17.90 11.00
N GLU A 421 -17.46 18.06 11.13
CA GLU A 421 -16.80 18.48 12.37
C GLU A 421 -17.41 19.75 12.93
N TYR A 422 -17.53 20.79 12.06
CA TYR A 422 -18.11 22.07 12.47
C TYR A 422 -19.57 21.96 12.96
N THR A 423 -20.34 21.07 12.33
CA THR A 423 -21.77 20.93 12.63
C THR A 423 -22.02 20.11 13.90
N VAL A 424 -21.28 19.01 14.11
CA VAL A 424 -21.51 18.11 15.27
C VAL A 424 -20.62 18.44 16.46
N GLY A 425 -19.59 19.25 16.26
CA GLY A 425 -18.58 19.62 17.26
C GLY A 425 -17.37 18.70 17.29
N ARG A 426 -16.20 19.28 17.39
CA ARG A 426 -14.90 18.62 17.27
C ARG A 426 -14.72 17.41 18.18
N ALA A 427 -15.02 17.54 19.46
CA ALA A 427 -14.82 16.45 20.42
C ALA A 427 -15.67 15.19 20.07
N LYS A 428 -16.91 15.39 19.64
CA LYS A 428 -17.80 14.30 19.22
C LYS A 428 -17.34 13.67 17.91
N TRP A 429 -16.87 14.50 16.98
CA TRP A 429 -16.33 14.05 15.70
C TRP A 429 -15.02 13.24 15.86
N ASP A 430 -14.07 13.71 16.65
CA ASP A 430 -12.82 13.01 16.92
C ASP A 430 -13.05 11.63 17.59
N ALA A 431 -13.97 11.57 18.55
CA ALA A 431 -14.35 10.31 19.20
C ALA A 431 -14.98 9.33 18.19
N TYR A 432 -15.84 9.83 17.29
CA TYR A 432 -16.42 9.02 16.22
C TYR A 432 -15.33 8.49 15.28
N LEU A 433 -14.40 9.32 14.81
CA LEU A 433 -13.33 8.92 13.89
C LEU A 433 -12.42 7.85 14.51
N THR A 434 -11.98 8.04 15.76
CA THR A 434 -11.18 7.02 16.46
C THR A 434 -11.90 5.68 16.51
N SER A 435 -13.19 5.69 16.85
CA SER A 435 -14.03 4.49 16.89
C SER A 435 -14.26 3.88 15.50
N TYR A 436 -14.44 4.72 14.46
CA TYR A 436 -14.63 4.29 13.09
C TYR A 436 -13.40 3.51 12.56
N PHE A 437 -12.21 4.07 12.69
CA PHE A 437 -10.98 3.42 12.25
C PHE A 437 -10.65 2.15 13.04
N ASP A 438 -11.09 2.07 14.30
CA ASP A 438 -10.92 0.85 15.10
C ASP A 438 -11.88 -0.26 14.62
N ARG A 439 -13.16 0.07 14.40
CA ARG A 439 -14.16 -0.92 13.94
C ARG A 439 -13.92 -1.45 12.53
N HIS A 440 -13.42 -0.60 11.64
CA HIS A 440 -13.22 -0.95 10.23
C HIS A 440 -11.75 -1.25 9.88
N ALA A 441 -10.89 -1.43 10.91
CA ALA A 441 -9.48 -1.70 10.72
C ALA A 441 -9.26 -2.92 9.81
N PHE A 442 -8.38 -2.75 8.81
CA PHE A 442 -8.03 -3.75 7.80
C PHE A 442 -9.19 -4.22 6.92
N GLN A 443 -10.17 -3.36 6.71
CA GLN A 443 -11.35 -3.65 5.90
C GLN A 443 -11.51 -2.65 4.75
N PRO A 444 -12.12 -3.08 3.63
CA PRO A 444 -12.58 -2.15 2.60
C PRO A 444 -13.84 -1.43 3.07
N GLN A 445 -14.08 -0.23 2.50
CA GLN A 445 -15.25 0.58 2.78
C GLN A 445 -15.77 1.24 1.50
N THR A 446 -17.09 1.44 1.42
CA THR A 446 -17.74 2.22 0.37
C THR A 446 -18.28 3.54 0.91
N THR A 447 -18.54 4.49 0.02
CA THR A 447 -19.24 5.73 0.38
C THR A 447 -20.57 5.44 1.08
N ALA A 448 -21.37 4.52 0.53
CA ALA A 448 -22.63 4.11 1.14
C ALA A 448 -22.44 3.51 2.54
N GLY A 449 -21.43 2.66 2.71
CA GLY A 449 -21.09 2.05 4.00
C GLY A 449 -20.64 3.08 5.04
N PHE A 450 -19.80 4.03 4.65
CA PHE A 450 -19.40 5.14 5.54
C PHE A 450 -20.60 6.00 5.97
N LEU A 451 -21.46 6.40 5.02
CA LEU A 451 -22.64 7.21 5.35
C LEU A 451 -23.64 6.46 6.23
N ALA A 452 -23.80 5.15 6.05
CA ALA A 452 -24.62 4.32 6.90
C ALA A 452 -24.06 4.22 8.35
N ASP A 453 -22.74 4.02 8.49
CA ASP A 453 -22.07 4.02 9.79
C ASP A 453 -22.19 5.38 10.50
N LEU A 454 -22.00 6.47 9.76
CA LEU A 454 -22.16 7.84 10.27
C LEU A 454 -23.57 8.09 10.81
N ARG A 455 -24.61 7.69 10.06
CA ARG A 455 -26.01 7.82 10.45
C ARG A 455 -26.32 7.03 11.71
N GLU A 456 -25.91 5.77 11.75
CA GLU A 456 -26.18 4.88 12.88
C GLU A 456 -25.40 5.26 14.15
N ARG A 457 -24.14 5.71 14.02
CA ARG A 457 -23.23 5.89 15.15
C ARG A 457 -23.13 7.34 15.64
N LEU A 458 -23.21 8.30 14.74
CA LEU A 458 -23.03 9.72 15.07
C LEU A 458 -24.34 10.49 15.10
N LEU A 459 -25.27 10.22 14.18
CA LEU A 459 -26.47 11.02 13.95
C LEU A 459 -27.77 10.39 14.48
N LYS A 460 -27.71 9.16 15.01
CA LYS A 460 -28.90 8.46 15.52
C LYS A 460 -29.67 9.31 16.51
N GLY A 461 -30.96 9.48 16.25
CA GLY A 461 -31.84 10.30 17.08
C GLY A 461 -31.70 11.82 16.91
N GLN A 462 -30.96 12.28 15.90
CA GLN A 462 -30.72 13.70 15.62
C GLN A 462 -31.09 14.07 14.15
N PRO A 463 -32.39 13.96 13.78
CA PRO A 463 -32.81 14.17 12.38
C PRO A 463 -32.57 15.62 11.89
N GLU A 464 -32.49 16.58 12.77
CA GLU A 464 -32.15 17.96 12.44
C GLU A 464 -30.70 18.10 11.95
N LEU A 465 -29.76 17.30 12.48
CA LEU A 465 -28.38 17.28 11.98
C LEU A 465 -28.29 16.60 10.62
N GLU A 466 -29.04 15.52 10.38
CA GLU A 466 -29.11 14.86 9.06
C GLU A 466 -29.57 15.86 7.99
N LEU A 467 -30.62 16.62 8.26
CA LEU A 467 -31.13 17.65 7.35
C LEU A 467 -30.09 18.76 7.10
N LYS A 468 -29.38 19.20 8.14
CA LYS A 468 -28.37 20.26 8.05
C LYS A 468 -27.14 19.80 7.26
N LEU A 469 -26.69 18.57 7.48
CA LEU A 469 -25.47 18.01 6.87
C LEU A 469 -25.63 17.69 5.40
N GLN A 470 -26.83 17.37 4.92
CA GLN A 470 -27.10 17.03 3.51
C GLN A 470 -26.09 16.00 2.94
N LEU A 471 -25.83 14.94 3.69
CA LEU A 471 -24.76 13.95 3.41
C LEU A 471 -24.79 13.43 1.97
N ASP A 472 -25.98 13.03 1.48
CA ASP A 472 -26.11 12.47 0.13
C ASP A 472 -25.82 13.52 -0.96
N ARG A 473 -26.11 14.80 -0.68
CA ARG A 473 -25.79 15.88 -1.62
C ARG A 473 -24.28 16.08 -1.74
N TRP A 474 -23.55 16.01 -0.62
CA TRP A 474 -22.09 16.08 -0.63
C TRP A 474 -21.47 14.90 -1.38
N ALA A 475 -21.90 13.68 -1.08
CA ALA A 475 -21.31 12.47 -1.62
C ALA A 475 -21.68 12.22 -3.10
N TYR A 476 -22.95 12.36 -3.45
CA TYR A 476 -23.48 11.97 -4.76
C TYR A 476 -23.89 13.14 -5.65
N GLY A 477 -23.98 14.34 -5.10
CA GLY A 477 -24.34 15.54 -5.83
C GLY A 477 -23.16 16.13 -6.59
N ALA A 478 -23.44 16.70 -7.75
CA ALA A 478 -22.49 17.53 -8.49
C ALA A 478 -22.36 18.91 -7.83
N GLY A 479 -21.21 19.56 -7.97
CA GLY A 479 -20.90 20.90 -7.44
C GLY A 479 -20.21 20.92 -6.11
#